data_7196db5c82ad6afe674fe1e63c9ddfa3
#
_entry.id   7196db5c82ad6afe674fe1e63c9ddfa3
#
_cell.length_a   1.000
_cell.length_b   1.000
_cell.length_c   1.000
_cell.angle_alpha   90.00
_cell.angle_beta   90.00
_cell.angle_gamma   90.00
#
_symmetry.space_group_name_H-M   'P 1'
#
loop_
_entity.id
_entity.type
_entity.pdbx_description
1 polymer ?
#
loop_
_entity_poly.entity_id
_entity_poly.type
_entity_poly.pdbx_seq_one_letter_code
_entity_poly.pdbx_strand_id
1 'polypeptide(L)'
;MSSELEMNQWLEGARALRERLLSDHARPQYHFACPEDDGNPGDPNAAFYAEGRYHLMFLYHCCSDSFRYGHISSPDLLHWERHPDPLLPDELDGGIFSGGAFVDEDGTAYASYWALRPENSGRESGIRIAFSKDRENNYERWEKFDTDAVTATEFGVCTIKDDKGNPLHLAAADPSNIWKKDGFYYMQAGNLPLLNAYGRNPDSEKRYRGDSTDLFRSVDMKNWEYVHRFYERREDNLWTDESEDDMCPSFLPLPKSEKGGEKSDKYLQLFIAHNKGCQYYIGIYDEKNDRFIPEKHGRMSWVDNHYFAPEALMAPDGRQIMWAWIKENREKEAQRFGWSGVYGVPRSLWLNEEGELGIAPIEELKRLRCKEAEHIEGFRSSCCEIVLEADVREAERAGVSFYMSDDGEEYSRFYYDVAAGELVYEAYHPGSELERSVERAPFRLKTGETLKLDIFIDHSVVEVFANNRQAIGRRV
;
A
#
# COMPACT_ATOMS: atom_id res chain seq x y z
N MET A 1 -10.23 -44.48 -9.21
CA MET A 1 -9.45 -44.73 -7.97
C MET A 1 -8.36 -43.69 -7.72
N SER A 2 -7.52 -43.33 -8.71
CA SER A 2 -6.48 -42.27 -8.49
C SER A 2 -7.08 -40.87 -8.20
N SER A 3 -8.08 -40.43 -8.94
CA SER A 3 -8.73 -39.14 -8.77
C SER A 3 -9.49 -39.00 -7.45
N GLU A 4 -10.08 -40.07 -6.94
CA GLU A 4 -10.79 -40.08 -5.68
C GLU A 4 -9.82 -40.02 -4.48
N LEU A 5 -8.67 -40.71 -4.60
CA LEU A 5 -7.61 -40.66 -3.60
C LEU A 5 -6.97 -39.24 -3.53
N GLU A 6 -6.69 -38.67 -4.68
CA GLU A 6 -6.16 -37.30 -4.78
C GLU A 6 -7.14 -36.27 -4.20
N MET A 7 -8.44 -36.38 -4.51
CA MET A 7 -9.47 -35.53 -3.95
C MET A 7 -9.54 -35.64 -2.42
N ASN A 8 -9.46 -36.85 -1.87
CA ASN A 8 -9.45 -37.04 -0.43
C ASN A 8 -8.23 -36.41 0.24
N GLN A 9 -7.04 -36.52 -0.37
CA GLN A 9 -5.83 -35.89 0.12
C GLN A 9 -5.95 -34.35 0.16
N TRP A 10 -6.54 -33.74 -0.88
CA TRP A 10 -6.79 -32.30 -0.89
C TRP A 10 -7.79 -31.88 0.17
N LEU A 11 -8.86 -32.62 0.38
CA LEU A 11 -9.83 -32.35 1.43
C LEU A 11 -9.23 -32.44 2.83
N GLU A 12 -8.35 -33.44 3.05
CA GLU A 12 -7.62 -33.59 4.32
C GLU A 12 -6.66 -32.41 4.53
N GLY A 13 -5.92 -32.01 3.49
CA GLY A 13 -5.03 -30.84 3.52
C GLY A 13 -5.79 -29.55 3.83
N ALA A 14 -6.90 -29.30 3.16
CA ALA A 14 -7.73 -28.13 3.39
C ALA A 14 -8.33 -28.09 4.81
N ARG A 15 -8.70 -29.23 5.38
CA ARG A 15 -9.16 -29.32 6.78
C ARG A 15 -8.05 -29.03 7.77
N ALA A 16 -6.87 -29.61 7.56
CA ALA A 16 -5.71 -29.37 8.40
C ALA A 16 -5.25 -27.90 8.37
N LEU A 17 -5.25 -27.28 7.19
CA LEU A 17 -4.96 -25.86 7.05
C LEU A 17 -5.98 -25.01 7.84
N ARG A 18 -7.27 -25.25 7.67
CA ARG A 18 -8.31 -24.53 8.41
C ARG A 18 -8.16 -24.67 9.93
N GLU A 19 -7.88 -25.87 10.42
CA GLU A 19 -7.64 -26.10 11.85
C GLU A 19 -6.42 -25.34 12.38
N ARG A 20 -5.34 -25.31 11.58
CA ARG A 20 -4.14 -24.55 11.88
C ARG A 20 -4.41 -23.04 11.92
N LEU A 21 -5.10 -22.48 10.94
CA LEU A 21 -5.49 -21.07 10.88
C LEU A 21 -6.36 -20.68 12.09
N LEU A 22 -7.34 -21.51 12.45
CA LEU A 22 -8.24 -21.26 13.58
C LEU A 22 -7.56 -21.44 14.95
N SER A 23 -6.42 -22.10 15.02
CA SER A 23 -5.67 -22.27 16.26
C SER A 23 -4.84 -21.04 16.64
N ASP A 24 -4.63 -20.12 15.73
CA ASP A 24 -3.89 -18.88 15.99
C ASP A 24 -4.82 -17.77 16.48
N HIS A 25 -4.72 -17.46 17.77
CA HIS A 25 -5.49 -16.38 18.39
C HIS A 25 -5.07 -14.98 17.91
N ALA A 26 -3.91 -14.86 17.25
CA ALA A 26 -3.43 -13.60 16.68
C ALA A 26 -4.00 -13.32 15.28
N ARG A 27 -4.62 -14.31 14.61
CA ARG A 27 -5.16 -14.14 13.27
C ARG A 27 -6.34 -13.17 13.26
N PRO A 28 -6.27 -12.10 12.44
CA PRO A 28 -7.35 -11.10 12.37
C PRO A 28 -8.63 -11.69 11.77
N GLN A 29 -9.77 -11.08 12.09
CA GLN A 29 -11.09 -11.50 11.63
C GLN A 29 -11.63 -10.63 10.49
N TYR A 30 -11.33 -9.33 10.48
CA TYR A 30 -11.84 -8.41 9.46
C TYR A 30 -10.74 -7.67 8.69
N HIS A 31 -9.49 -7.72 9.12
CA HIS A 31 -8.37 -7.33 8.27
C HIS A 31 -8.07 -8.44 7.27
N PHE A 32 -7.74 -8.06 6.05
CA PHE A 32 -7.39 -9.02 5.02
C PHE A 32 -6.01 -9.63 5.33
N ALA A 33 -5.99 -10.93 5.58
CA ALA A 33 -4.79 -11.74 5.80
C ALA A 33 -4.70 -12.81 4.71
N CYS A 34 -3.82 -12.61 3.75
CA CYS A 34 -3.59 -13.50 2.62
C CYS A 34 -2.14 -13.35 2.14
N PRO A 35 -1.57 -14.33 1.46
CA PRO A 35 -2.14 -15.64 1.21
C PRO A 35 -2.11 -16.53 2.46
N GLU A 36 -2.88 -17.59 2.39
CA GLU A 36 -2.89 -18.63 3.40
C GLU A 36 -1.81 -19.69 3.11
N ASP A 37 -1.66 -20.65 4.04
CA ASP A 37 -0.61 -21.67 4.06
C ASP A 37 0.77 -21.05 4.38
N ASP A 38 1.83 -21.43 3.71
CA ASP A 38 3.18 -20.89 3.89
C ASP A 38 3.47 -19.68 3.00
N GLY A 39 2.42 -19.12 2.39
CA GLY A 39 2.53 -17.90 1.60
C GLY A 39 2.97 -16.70 2.43
N ASN A 40 3.83 -15.88 1.85
CA ASN A 40 4.29 -14.64 2.46
C ASN A 40 3.81 -13.46 1.61
N PRO A 41 2.79 -12.72 2.08
CA PRO A 41 2.27 -11.57 1.35
C PRO A 41 3.26 -10.42 1.39
N GLY A 42 3.14 -9.58 0.41
CA GLY A 42 3.84 -8.31 0.31
C GLY A 42 2.86 -7.19 -0.06
N ASP A 43 3.28 -6.36 -0.98
CA ASP A 43 2.59 -5.14 -1.35
C ASP A 43 1.19 -5.38 -1.92
N PRO A 44 0.15 -4.61 -1.53
CA PRO A 44 -1.06 -4.48 -2.34
C PRO A 44 -0.69 -3.80 -3.67
N ASN A 45 -1.28 -4.23 -4.75
CA ASN A 45 -0.93 -3.80 -6.10
C ASN A 45 -2.15 -3.73 -7.00
N ALA A 46 -2.02 -3.01 -8.10
CA ALA A 46 -2.94 -3.03 -9.22
C ALA A 46 -4.42 -2.97 -8.80
N ALA A 47 -4.77 -2.00 -7.96
CA ALA A 47 -6.15 -1.76 -7.53
C ALA A 47 -6.95 -1.06 -8.62
N PHE A 48 -8.16 -1.55 -8.94
CA PHE A 48 -9.06 -0.93 -9.89
C PHE A 48 -10.53 -1.23 -9.57
N TYR A 49 -11.43 -0.42 -10.11
CA TYR A 49 -12.87 -0.67 -10.08
C TYR A 49 -13.38 -0.96 -11.48
N ALA A 50 -14.06 -2.07 -11.66
CA ALA A 50 -14.68 -2.45 -12.93
C ALA A 50 -15.86 -3.39 -12.69
N GLU A 51 -16.82 -3.39 -13.59
CA GLU A 51 -18.01 -4.28 -13.61
C GLU A 51 -18.73 -4.39 -12.25
N GLY A 52 -18.80 -3.26 -11.51
CA GLY A 52 -19.49 -3.21 -10.21
C GLY A 52 -18.69 -3.77 -9.03
N ARG A 53 -17.40 -4.03 -9.21
CA ARG A 53 -16.53 -4.62 -8.17
C ARG A 53 -15.23 -3.83 -8.00
N TYR A 54 -14.76 -3.79 -6.77
CA TYR A 54 -13.42 -3.37 -6.42
C TYR A 54 -12.49 -4.56 -6.56
N HIS A 55 -11.42 -4.42 -7.32
CA HIS A 55 -10.39 -5.42 -7.52
C HIS A 55 -9.12 -4.96 -6.84
N LEU A 56 -8.44 -5.88 -6.17
CA LEU A 56 -7.14 -5.67 -5.58
C LEU A 56 -6.26 -6.88 -5.89
N MET A 57 -5.11 -6.63 -6.47
CA MET A 57 -4.07 -7.63 -6.58
C MET A 57 -3.09 -7.47 -5.40
N PHE A 58 -2.29 -8.46 -5.16
CA PHE A 58 -1.28 -8.42 -4.12
C PHE A 58 -0.09 -9.29 -4.46
N LEU A 59 1.07 -8.77 -4.12
CA LEU A 59 2.32 -9.48 -4.24
C LEU A 59 2.40 -10.58 -3.19
N TYR A 60 2.82 -11.78 -3.59
CA TYR A 60 3.15 -12.84 -2.65
C TYR A 60 4.06 -13.89 -3.26
N HIS A 61 4.71 -14.67 -2.43
CA HIS A 61 5.35 -15.91 -2.82
C HIS A 61 5.01 -17.00 -1.82
N CYS A 62 5.04 -18.24 -2.26
CA CYS A 62 4.91 -19.40 -1.40
C CYS A 62 5.98 -20.43 -1.72
N CYS A 63 6.39 -21.20 -0.70
CA CYS A 63 7.34 -22.30 -0.83
C CYS A 63 8.67 -21.87 -1.47
N SER A 64 9.01 -22.49 -2.58
CA SER A 64 10.24 -22.24 -3.33
C SER A 64 10.06 -21.33 -4.54
N ASP A 65 8.84 -20.84 -4.77
CA ASP A 65 8.55 -20.06 -5.95
C ASP A 65 8.95 -18.58 -5.79
N SER A 66 9.07 -17.92 -6.92
CA SER A 66 9.28 -16.47 -6.97
C SER A 66 7.96 -15.70 -6.73
N PHE A 67 8.07 -14.40 -6.60
CA PHE A 67 6.91 -13.52 -6.42
C PHE A 67 5.94 -13.59 -7.59
N ARG A 68 4.65 -13.53 -7.25
CA ARG A 68 3.50 -13.54 -8.15
C ARG A 68 2.40 -12.61 -7.65
N TYR A 69 1.38 -12.37 -8.45
CA TYR A 69 0.20 -11.67 -8.01
C TYR A 69 -0.93 -12.64 -7.64
N GLY A 70 -1.51 -12.43 -6.45
CA GLY A 70 -2.84 -12.90 -6.12
C GLY A 70 -3.89 -11.87 -6.52
N HIS A 71 -5.17 -12.28 -6.59
CA HIS A 71 -6.28 -11.43 -6.97
C HIS A 71 -7.49 -11.67 -6.09
N ILE A 72 -8.05 -10.59 -5.57
CA ILE A 72 -9.32 -10.57 -4.85
C ILE A 72 -10.23 -9.50 -5.42
N SER A 73 -11.54 -9.68 -5.30
CA SER A 73 -12.50 -8.64 -5.62
C SER A 73 -13.66 -8.60 -4.63
N SER A 74 -14.29 -7.43 -4.52
CA SER A 74 -15.43 -7.21 -3.63
C SER A 74 -16.46 -6.29 -4.25
N PRO A 75 -17.77 -6.56 -4.12
CA PRO A 75 -18.81 -5.62 -4.53
C PRO A 75 -18.97 -4.45 -3.56
N ASP A 76 -18.46 -4.56 -2.32
CA ASP A 76 -18.77 -3.64 -1.22
C ASP A 76 -17.62 -3.38 -0.24
N LEU A 77 -16.38 -3.74 -0.60
CA LEU A 77 -15.15 -3.58 0.20
C LEU A 77 -15.11 -4.40 1.51
N LEU A 78 -16.12 -5.19 1.80
CA LEU A 78 -16.24 -6.02 3.01
C LEU A 78 -16.23 -7.51 2.69
N HIS A 79 -16.92 -7.92 1.62
CA HIS A 79 -17.05 -9.31 1.22
C HIS A 79 -16.14 -9.58 0.03
N TRP A 80 -14.96 -10.15 0.32
CA TRP A 80 -13.93 -10.41 -0.66
C TRP A 80 -14.00 -11.85 -1.19
N GLU A 81 -13.84 -11.98 -2.49
CA GLU A 81 -13.76 -13.23 -3.22
C GLU A 81 -12.35 -13.40 -3.80
N ARG A 82 -11.77 -14.58 -3.59
CA ARG A 82 -10.45 -14.94 -4.13
C ARG A 82 -10.61 -15.48 -5.55
N HIS A 83 -9.82 -14.95 -6.47
CA HIS A 83 -9.74 -15.39 -7.86
C HIS A 83 -8.45 -16.17 -8.14
N PRO A 84 -8.35 -16.87 -9.29
CA PRO A 84 -7.07 -17.41 -9.76
C PRO A 84 -6.00 -16.32 -9.84
N ASP A 85 -4.74 -16.72 -9.64
CA ASP A 85 -3.62 -15.79 -9.74
C ASP A 85 -3.51 -15.21 -11.15
N PRO A 86 -3.56 -13.89 -11.31
CA PRO A 86 -3.59 -13.27 -12.65
C PRO A 86 -2.22 -13.25 -13.31
N LEU A 87 -1.15 -13.13 -12.53
CA LEU A 87 0.22 -13.04 -13.02
C LEU A 87 1.12 -14.03 -12.27
N LEU A 88 1.62 -15.01 -13.01
CA LEU A 88 2.52 -16.04 -12.51
C LEU A 88 3.90 -15.89 -13.15
N PRO A 89 4.97 -16.31 -12.44
CA PRO A 89 6.27 -16.50 -13.06
C PRO A 89 6.18 -17.46 -14.27
N ASP A 90 6.92 -17.13 -15.31
CA ASP A 90 7.00 -17.94 -16.55
C ASP A 90 8.40 -17.89 -17.16
N GLU A 91 8.58 -18.38 -18.39
CA GLU A 91 9.87 -18.39 -19.09
C GLU A 91 10.42 -16.97 -19.37
N LEU A 92 9.55 -15.96 -19.41
CA LEU A 92 9.92 -14.57 -19.64
C LEU A 92 10.12 -13.80 -18.35
N ASP A 93 9.33 -14.11 -17.31
CA ASP A 93 9.32 -13.40 -16.04
C ASP A 93 9.56 -14.41 -14.91
N GLY A 94 10.78 -14.47 -14.41
CA GLY A 94 11.14 -15.31 -13.26
C GLY A 94 10.50 -14.88 -11.93
N GLY A 95 9.81 -13.76 -11.93
CA GLY A 95 9.05 -13.21 -10.81
C GLY A 95 8.36 -11.90 -11.18
N ILE A 96 7.31 -11.59 -10.43
CA ILE A 96 6.46 -10.41 -10.63
C ILE A 96 6.59 -9.54 -9.39
N PHE A 97 7.08 -8.30 -9.53
CA PHE A 97 7.14 -7.31 -8.46
C PHE A 97 6.09 -6.20 -8.65
N SER A 98 6.09 -5.23 -7.74
CA SER A 98 5.07 -4.23 -7.59
C SER A 98 4.77 -3.41 -8.85
N GLY A 99 3.56 -2.88 -8.89
CA GLY A 99 3.03 -2.05 -9.96
C GLY A 99 1.56 -1.69 -9.73
N GLY A 100 0.98 -0.94 -10.65
CA GLY A 100 -0.37 -0.42 -10.53
C GLY A 100 -1.30 -0.89 -11.65
N ALA A 101 -2.52 -0.34 -11.69
CA ALA A 101 -3.52 -0.71 -12.69
C ALA A 101 -4.14 0.50 -13.40
N PHE A 102 -4.85 0.18 -14.49
CA PHE A 102 -5.69 1.09 -15.25
C PHE A 102 -6.80 0.31 -15.94
N VAL A 103 -8.00 0.88 -16.01
CA VAL A 103 -9.11 0.34 -16.83
C VAL A 103 -9.43 1.34 -17.91
N ASP A 104 -9.34 0.93 -19.17
CA ASP A 104 -9.64 1.80 -20.31
C ASP A 104 -11.16 1.87 -20.58
N GLU A 105 -11.57 2.80 -21.42
CA GLU A 105 -12.97 3.08 -21.79
C GLU A 105 -13.69 1.87 -22.41
N ASP A 106 -12.94 0.97 -23.07
CA ASP A 106 -13.48 -0.28 -23.61
C ASP A 106 -13.64 -1.40 -22.57
N GLY A 107 -13.26 -1.13 -21.32
CA GLY A 107 -13.30 -2.06 -20.21
C GLY A 107 -12.12 -3.03 -20.17
N THR A 108 -11.10 -2.86 -20.99
CA THR A 108 -9.84 -3.60 -20.86
C THR A 108 -9.11 -3.12 -19.60
N ALA A 109 -8.81 -4.05 -18.69
CA ALA A 109 -7.96 -3.77 -17.53
C ALA A 109 -6.49 -4.03 -17.87
N TYR A 110 -5.62 -3.14 -17.43
CA TYR A 110 -4.18 -3.22 -17.59
C TYR A 110 -3.51 -3.22 -16.23
N ALA A 111 -2.43 -4.00 -16.08
CA ALA A 111 -1.54 -3.99 -14.94
C ALA A 111 -0.12 -3.72 -15.41
N SER A 112 0.51 -2.68 -14.87
CA SER A 112 1.94 -2.47 -14.96
C SER A 112 2.63 -3.23 -13.85
N TYR A 113 3.84 -3.73 -14.06
CA TYR A 113 4.59 -4.44 -13.03
C TYR A 113 6.09 -4.43 -13.31
N TRP A 114 6.89 -4.51 -12.27
CA TRP A 114 8.31 -4.76 -12.40
C TRP A 114 8.54 -6.27 -12.60
N ALA A 115 9.01 -6.63 -13.79
CA ALA A 115 9.27 -8.01 -14.18
C ALA A 115 10.70 -8.41 -13.81
N LEU A 116 10.84 -9.36 -12.89
CA LEU A 116 12.13 -10.00 -12.66
C LEU A 116 12.43 -10.99 -13.79
N ARG A 117 13.67 -11.11 -14.17
CA ARG A 117 14.08 -12.08 -15.21
C ARG A 117 14.66 -13.35 -14.60
N PRO A 118 14.42 -14.49 -15.23
CA PRO A 118 15.09 -15.74 -14.83
C PRO A 118 16.59 -15.59 -14.99
N GLU A 119 17.33 -16.20 -14.09
CA GLU A 119 18.79 -16.31 -14.22
C GLU A 119 19.16 -16.90 -15.58
N ASN A 120 20.21 -16.38 -16.19
CA ASN A 120 20.72 -16.81 -17.50
C ASN A 120 19.73 -16.63 -18.68
N SER A 121 18.67 -15.84 -18.55
CA SER A 121 17.75 -15.53 -19.65
C SER A 121 18.36 -14.61 -20.71
N GLY A 122 19.48 -13.94 -20.41
CA GLY A 122 20.07 -12.89 -21.26
C GLY A 122 19.27 -11.58 -21.28
N ARG A 123 18.28 -11.43 -20.39
CA ARG A 123 17.46 -10.22 -20.24
C ARG A 123 17.62 -9.66 -18.84
N GLU A 124 17.48 -8.35 -18.70
CA GLU A 124 17.47 -7.65 -17.43
C GLU A 124 16.04 -7.39 -16.93
N SER A 125 15.89 -7.21 -15.62
CA SER A 125 14.61 -6.93 -14.98
C SER A 125 14.15 -5.50 -15.25
N GLY A 126 13.01 -5.34 -15.93
CA GLY A 126 12.45 -4.06 -16.36
C GLY A 126 10.92 -4.02 -16.20
N ILE A 127 10.26 -3.03 -16.77
CA ILE A 127 8.80 -2.86 -16.64
C ILE A 127 8.08 -3.57 -17.78
N ARG A 128 7.00 -4.28 -17.42
CA ARG A 128 6.07 -4.90 -18.37
C ARG A 128 4.62 -4.50 -18.10
N ILE A 129 3.76 -4.76 -19.08
CA ILE A 129 2.32 -4.57 -19.00
C ILE A 129 1.63 -5.90 -19.28
N ALA A 130 0.65 -6.23 -18.45
CA ALA A 130 -0.33 -7.28 -18.70
C ALA A 130 -1.72 -6.66 -18.88
N PHE A 131 -2.63 -7.38 -19.51
CA PHE A 131 -3.99 -6.91 -19.72
C PHE A 131 -5.01 -8.03 -19.59
N SER A 132 -6.25 -7.68 -19.29
CA SER A 132 -7.38 -8.57 -19.26
C SER A 132 -8.58 -7.96 -19.97
N LYS A 133 -9.26 -8.76 -20.79
CA LYS A 133 -10.56 -8.46 -21.39
C LYS A 133 -11.68 -9.36 -20.84
N ASP A 134 -11.37 -10.12 -19.81
CA ASP A 134 -12.26 -11.13 -19.22
C ASP A 134 -13.26 -10.51 -18.23
N ARG A 135 -13.99 -9.51 -18.70
CA ARG A 135 -14.95 -8.73 -17.92
C ARG A 135 -16.05 -9.60 -17.30
N GLU A 136 -16.56 -10.59 -18.05
CA GLU A 136 -17.67 -11.46 -17.63
C GLU A 136 -17.26 -12.42 -16.50
N ASN A 137 -15.96 -12.68 -16.32
CA ASN A 137 -15.41 -13.57 -15.30
C ASN A 137 -14.54 -12.80 -14.29
N ASN A 138 -14.90 -11.58 -13.92
CA ASN A 138 -14.20 -10.80 -12.93
C ASN A 138 -12.68 -10.65 -13.19
N TYR A 139 -12.28 -10.55 -14.45
CA TYR A 139 -10.87 -10.43 -14.86
C TYR A 139 -9.99 -11.55 -14.30
N GLU A 140 -10.42 -12.79 -14.40
CA GLU A 140 -9.63 -13.94 -13.94
C GLU A 140 -8.48 -14.31 -14.90
N ARG A 141 -8.61 -13.97 -16.20
CA ARG A 141 -7.62 -14.31 -17.22
C ARG A 141 -6.85 -13.08 -17.67
N TRP A 142 -5.53 -13.15 -17.54
CA TRP A 142 -4.62 -12.10 -17.93
C TRP A 142 -3.63 -12.59 -18.99
N GLU A 143 -3.25 -11.69 -19.88
CA GLU A 143 -2.24 -11.91 -20.91
C GLU A 143 -1.12 -10.88 -20.71
N LYS A 144 0.13 -11.29 -20.86
CA LYS A 144 1.30 -10.42 -20.86
C LYS A 144 1.59 -9.96 -22.28
N PHE A 145 1.91 -8.68 -22.48
CA PHE A 145 2.51 -8.32 -23.76
C PHE A 145 3.86 -9.02 -23.93
N ASP A 146 4.22 -9.34 -25.16
CA ASP A 146 5.48 -10.00 -25.51
C ASP A 146 6.70 -9.04 -25.49
N THR A 147 6.43 -7.74 -25.38
CA THR A 147 7.43 -6.66 -25.32
C THR A 147 7.52 -6.05 -23.92
N ASP A 148 8.70 -5.58 -23.55
CA ASP A 148 8.87 -4.77 -22.35
C ASP A 148 8.37 -3.34 -22.61
N ALA A 149 7.66 -2.76 -21.65
CA ALA A 149 7.28 -1.37 -21.67
C ALA A 149 8.53 -0.47 -21.47
N VAL A 150 9.39 -0.84 -20.51
CA VAL A 150 10.70 -0.23 -20.32
C VAL A 150 11.74 -1.35 -20.25
N THR A 151 12.55 -1.46 -21.31
CA THR A 151 13.63 -2.45 -21.39
C THR A 151 14.81 -1.99 -20.52
N ALA A 152 15.10 -2.76 -19.49
CA ALA A 152 16.26 -2.49 -18.66
C ALA A 152 17.57 -2.93 -19.32
N THR A 153 18.65 -2.22 -19.03
CA THR A 153 20.02 -2.54 -19.44
C THR A 153 20.85 -3.13 -18.31
N GLU A 154 20.39 -2.98 -17.08
CA GLU A 154 20.86 -3.59 -15.85
C GLU A 154 19.67 -3.70 -14.88
N PHE A 155 19.83 -4.37 -13.75
CA PHE A 155 18.73 -4.65 -12.82
C PHE A 155 17.95 -3.39 -12.44
N GLY A 156 16.71 -3.26 -12.95
CA GLY A 156 15.81 -2.15 -12.68
C GLY A 156 16.26 -0.78 -13.20
N VAL A 157 17.23 -0.73 -14.12
CA VAL A 157 17.72 0.51 -14.73
C VAL A 157 17.74 0.39 -16.24
N CYS A 158 17.19 1.39 -16.92
CA CYS A 158 17.27 1.58 -18.37
C CYS A 158 18.31 2.65 -18.70
N THR A 159 19.21 2.39 -19.65
CA THR A 159 20.17 3.38 -20.13
C THR A 159 19.86 3.76 -21.57
N ILE A 160 19.59 5.03 -21.79
CA ILE A 160 19.37 5.63 -23.12
C ILE A 160 20.49 6.64 -23.42
N LYS A 161 20.44 7.28 -24.57
CA LYS A 161 21.29 8.43 -24.90
C LYS A 161 20.52 9.72 -24.72
N ASP A 162 21.14 10.71 -24.08
CA ASP A 162 20.63 12.07 -24.03
C ASP A 162 20.78 12.78 -25.41
N ASP A 163 20.26 13.99 -25.50
CA ASP A 163 20.35 14.81 -26.73
C ASP A 163 21.78 15.11 -27.17
N LYS A 164 22.76 14.94 -26.29
CA LYS A 164 24.20 15.14 -26.57
C LYS A 164 24.93 13.84 -26.89
N GLY A 165 24.19 12.69 -26.80
CA GLY A 165 24.75 11.36 -27.04
C GLY A 165 25.41 10.74 -25.83
N ASN A 166 25.32 11.32 -24.61
CA ASN A 166 25.84 10.76 -23.38
C ASN A 166 24.87 9.74 -22.80
N PRO A 167 25.39 8.75 -22.03
CA PRO A 167 24.51 7.84 -21.29
C PRO A 167 23.60 8.61 -20.33
N LEU A 168 22.33 8.25 -20.33
CA LEU A 168 21.31 8.72 -19.43
C LEU A 168 20.64 7.53 -18.78
N HIS A 169 20.82 7.38 -17.47
CA HIS A 169 20.24 6.28 -16.70
C HIS A 169 18.87 6.67 -16.15
N LEU A 170 17.90 5.77 -16.30
CA LEU A 170 16.49 5.95 -15.95
C LEU A 170 16.05 4.82 -15.03
N ALA A 171 15.09 5.08 -14.15
CA ALA A 171 14.46 4.05 -13.35
C ALA A 171 13.60 3.13 -14.24
N ALA A 172 13.66 1.83 -13.98
CA ALA A 172 12.88 0.79 -14.66
C ALA A 172 12.36 -0.27 -13.67
N ALA A 173 11.82 0.19 -12.52
CA ALA A 173 11.32 -0.63 -11.44
C ALA A 173 10.03 -0.04 -10.88
N ASP A 174 9.21 -0.84 -10.22
CA ASP A 174 7.94 -0.49 -9.56
C ASP A 174 7.16 0.62 -10.30
N PRO A 175 6.54 0.32 -11.45
CA PRO A 175 5.72 1.30 -12.15
C PRO A 175 4.48 1.65 -11.33
N SER A 176 4.01 2.89 -11.45
CA SER A 176 2.77 3.35 -10.84
C SER A 176 1.53 2.78 -11.54
N ASN A 177 0.35 3.12 -11.00
CA ASN A 177 -0.88 3.12 -11.79
C ASN A 177 -0.67 3.91 -13.10
N ILE A 178 -1.41 3.50 -14.14
CA ILE A 178 -1.42 4.21 -15.43
C ILE A 178 -2.53 5.24 -15.41
N TRP A 179 -2.31 6.38 -16.07
CA TRP A 179 -3.37 7.36 -16.34
C TRP A 179 -3.37 7.79 -17.80
N LYS A 180 -4.51 8.29 -18.27
CA LYS A 180 -4.71 8.69 -19.68
C LYS A 180 -4.95 10.19 -19.77
N LYS A 181 -4.24 10.86 -20.69
CA LYS A 181 -4.39 12.27 -20.97
C LYS A 181 -4.04 12.55 -22.44
N ASP A 182 -4.87 13.32 -23.13
CA ASP A 182 -4.65 13.78 -24.52
C ASP A 182 -4.33 12.65 -25.51
N GLY A 183 -4.91 11.47 -25.30
CA GLY A 183 -4.70 10.29 -26.15
C GLY A 183 -3.43 9.50 -25.85
N PHE A 184 -2.68 9.87 -24.82
CA PHE A 184 -1.53 9.13 -24.31
C PHE A 184 -1.83 8.46 -22.97
N TYR A 185 -1.21 7.33 -22.75
CA TYR A 185 -1.09 6.66 -21.45
C TYR A 185 0.23 7.06 -20.81
N TYR A 186 0.22 7.28 -19.52
CA TYR A 186 1.37 7.69 -18.73
C TYR A 186 1.58 6.75 -17.55
N MET A 187 2.83 6.54 -17.15
CA MET A 187 3.21 5.91 -15.89
C MET A 187 4.52 6.51 -15.40
N GLN A 188 4.77 6.45 -14.11
CA GLN A 188 6.06 6.79 -13.50
C GLN A 188 6.72 5.53 -12.93
N ALA A 189 8.03 5.56 -12.70
CA ALA A 189 8.82 4.44 -12.20
C ALA A 189 9.49 4.77 -10.87
N GLY A 190 9.54 3.80 -9.96
CA GLY A 190 10.23 3.87 -8.68
C GLY A 190 11.76 3.85 -8.84
N ASN A 191 12.47 4.46 -7.91
CA ASN A 191 13.84 4.91 -8.08
C ASN A 191 14.92 4.04 -7.38
N LEU A 192 14.56 3.05 -6.56
CA LEU A 192 15.53 2.31 -5.73
C LEU A 192 16.71 1.70 -6.51
N PRO A 193 16.50 0.97 -7.64
CA PRO A 193 17.62 0.39 -8.37
C PRO A 193 18.56 1.46 -8.95
N LEU A 194 18.01 2.53 -9.50
CA LEU A 194 18.78 3.65 -10.04
C LEU A 194 19.58 4.36 -8.95
N LEU A 195 18.95 4.65 -7.81
CA LEU A 195 19.60 5.23 -6.64
C LEU A 195 20.73 4.36 -6.13
N ASN A 196 20.53 3.04 -6.04
CA ASN A 196 21.54 2.09 -5.58
C ASN A 196 22.73 2.01 -6.55
N ALA A 197 22.48 2.00 -7.85
CA ALA A 197 23.54 1.90 -8.86
C ALA A 197 24.34 3.20 -9.05
N TYR A 198 23.67 4.35 -9.01
CA TYR A 198 24.23 5.61 -9.45
C TYR A 198 24.13 6.77 -8.45
N GLY A 199 23.31 6.68 -7.41
CA GLY A 199 22.95 7.80 -6.54
C GLY A 199 23.56 7.78 -5.12
N ARG A 200 23.96 6.61 -4.61
CA ARG A 200 24.42 6.45 -3.21
C ARG A 200 25.80 7.01 -2.91
N ASN A 201 26.63 7.21 -3.92
CA ASN A 201 27.95 7.78 -3.71
C ASN A 201 27.83 9.30 -3.48
N PRO A 202 28.55 9.89 -2.50
CA PRO A 202 28.56 11.35 -2.30
C PRO A 202 28.98 12.17 -3.52
N ASP A 203 29.78 11.58 -4.44
CA ASP A 203 30.21 12.20 -5.69
C ASP A 203 29.26 11.93 -6.87
N SER A 204 28.17 11.23 -6.65
CA SER A 204 27.16 10.96 -7.69
C SER A 204 26.56 12.26 -8.25
N GLU A 205 26.20 12.22 -9.53
CA GLU A 205 25.43 13.31 -10.14
C GLU A 205 24.11 13.52 -9.39
N LYS A 206 23.74 14.76 -9.12
CA LYS A 206 22.52 15.11 -8.37
C LYS A 206 21.26 14.45 -8.94
N ARG A 207 21.19 14.33 -10.26
CA ARG A 207 20.04 13.72 -10.95
C ARG A 207 19.78 12.25 -10.61
N TYR A 208 20.77 11.52 -10.10
CA TYR A 208 20.64 10.10 -9.71
C TYR A 208 20.42 9.91 -8.21
N ARG A 209 20.49 10.99 -7.44
CA ARG A 209 20.20 10.94 -6.01
C ARG A 209 18.70 10.82 -5.80
N GLY A 210 18.29 10.36 -4.61
CA GLY A 210 16.93 10.00 -4.32
C GLY A 210 15.92 11.14 -4.32
N ASP A 211 14.68 10.75 -4.15
CA ASP A 211 13.46 11.54 -4.18
C ASP A 211 13.18 12.11 -5.59
N SER A 212 12.93 11.19 -6.49
CA SER A 212 12.57 11.50 -7.88
C SER A 212 11.96 10.31 -8.58
N THR A 213 11.12 10.56 -9.59
CA THR A 213 10.53 9.55 -10.46
C THR A 213 10.69 9.92 -11.94
N ASP A 214 10.84 8.91 -12.78
CA ASP A 214 10.91 9.06 -14.23
C ASP A 214 9.54 8.84 -14.88
N LEU A 215 9.15 9.68 -15.85
CA LEU A 215 7.89 9.61 -16.57
C LEU A 215 8.05 8.95 -17.93
N PHE A 216 7.18 8.00 -18.18
CA PHE A 216 7.05 7.31 -19.47
C PHE A 216 5.65 7.53 -20.04
N ARG A 217 5.52 7.52 -21.37
CA ARG A 217 4.23 7.58 -22.06
C ARG A 217 4.15 6.62 -23.23
N SER A 218 2.91 6.26 -23.59
CA SER A 218 2.60 5.38 -24.71
C SER A 218 1.30 5.80 -25.40
N VAL A 219 1.13 5.44 -26.66
CA VAL A 219 -0.13 5.57 -27.41
C VAL A 219 -0.90 4.26 -27.50
N ASP A 220 -0.27 3.12 -27.17
CA ASP A 220 -0.81 1.79 -27.47
C ASP A 220 -0.59 0.77 -26.34
N MET A 221 -0.10 1.19 -25.15
CA MET A 221 0.25 0.34 -24.02
C MET A 221 1.44 -0.63 -24.23
N LYS A 222 1.94 -0.73 -25.46
CA LYS A 222 3.04 -1.65 -25.83
C LYS A 222 4.37 -0.94 -25.98
N ASN A 223 4.35 0.23 -26.65
CA ASN A 223 5.54 1.00 -26.95
C ASN A 223 5.58 2.24 -26.06
N TRP A 224 6.52 2.27 -25.14
CA TRP A 224 6.68 3.36 -24.19
C TRP A 224 7.94 4.15 -24.46
N GLU A 225 7.86 5.46 -24.31
CA GLU A 225 8.99 6.36 -24.45
C GLU A 225 9.20 7.16 -23.16
N TYR A 226 10.45 7.43 -22.82
CA TYR A 226 10.82 8.34 -21.75
C TYR A 226 10.44 9.77 -22.10
N VAL A 227 9.80 10.49 -21.19
CA VAL A 227 9.41 11.88 -21.37
C VAL A 227 10.42 12.79 -20.68
N HIS A 228 10.46 12.75 -19.36
CA HIS A 228 11.40 13.47 -18.48
C HIS A 228 11.19 13.03 -17.03
N ARG A 229 11.85 13.67 -16.07
CA ARG A 229 11.53 13.56 -14.65
C ARG A 229 10.10 14.02 -14.40
N PHE A 230 9.28 13.15 -13.84
CA PHE A 230 7.92 13.50 -13.43
C PHE A 230 7.92 14.38 -12.18
N TYR A 231 8.69 13.96 -11.20
CA TYR A 231 8.96 14.65 -9.97
C TYR A 231 10.45 14.55 -9.64
N GLU A 232 10.99 15.58 -9.04
CA GLU A 232 12.32 15.60 -8.46
C GLU A 232 12.35 16.51 -7.23
N ARG A 233 13.11 16.11 -6.21
CA ARG A 233 13.27 16.88 -4.98
C ARG A 233 13.94 18.23 -5.27
N ARG A 234 13.33 19.29 -4.76
CA ARG A 234 13.93 20.62 -4.81
C ARG A 234 15.00 20.77 -3.73
N GLU A 235 16.03 21.56 -3.97
CA GLU A 235 17.11 21.82 -3.01
C GLU A 235 16.62 22.47 -1.70
N ASP A 236 15.54 23.24 -1.76
CA ASP A 236 14.90 23.90 -0.62
C ASP A 236 13.86 23.02 0.11
N ASN A 237 13.67 21.78 -0.34
CA ASN A 237 12.78 20.83 0.30
C ASN A 237 13.43 20.25 1.56
N LEU A 238 12.79 20.49 2.71
CA LEU A 238 13.22 19.98 4.01
C LEU A 238 12.41 18.76 4.48
N TRP A 239 11.46 18.28 3.66
CA TRP A 239 10.57 17.15 4.04
C TRP A 239 11.26 15.80 3.90
N THR A 240 12.08 15.68 2.88
CA THR A 240 12.74 14.46 2.44
C THR A 240 14.22 14.70 2.23
N ASP A 241 14.96 13.64 1.94
CA ASP A 241 16.39 13.70 1.67
C ASP A 241 16.79 12.85 0.44
N GLU A 242 18.08 12.81 0.14
CA GLU A 242 18.65 12.10 -1.01
C GLU A 242 18.61 10.56 -0.85
N SER A 243 18.07 10.03 0.22
CA SER A 243 17.93 8.58 0.45
C SER A 243 16.53 8.04 0.15
N GLU A 244 15.56 8.90 -0.17
CA GLU A 244 14.23 8.48 -0.60
C GLU A 244 14.34 7.72 -1.94
N ASP A 245 13.61 6.63 -2.06
CA ASP A 245 13.68 5.76 -3.23
C ASP A 245 12.36 5.66 -4.02
N ASP A 246 11.32 6.34 -3.56
CA ASP A 246 10.02 6.53 -4.23
C ASP A 246 9.46 5.25 -4.88
N MET A 247 9.56 4.11 -4.17
CA MET A 247 9.05 2.84 -4.66
C MET A 247 7.55 2.71 -4.41
N CYS A 248 6.89 1.79 -5.11
CA CYS A 248 5.43 1.59 -5.10
C CYS A 248 4.66 2.90 -5.30
N PRO A 249 4.99 3.72 -6.32
CA PRO A 249 4.32 4.99 -6.51
C PRO A 249 2.87 4.80 -6.96
N SER A 250 1.94 5.60 -6.40
CA SER A 250 0.56 5.69 -6.87
C SER A 250 0.20 7.17 -7.03
N PHE A 251 -0.38 7.54 -8.17
CA PHE A 251 -0.65 8.94 -8.52
C PHE A 251 -2.09 9.13 -8.96
N LEU A 252 -2.89 9.80 -8.13
CA LEU A 252 -4.34 9.98 -8.33
C LEU A 252 -4.80 11.38 -7.92
N PRO A 253 -5.87 11.92 -8.55
CA PRO A 253 -6.46 13.17 -8.11
C PRO A 253 -7.13 13.01 -6.74
N LEU A 254 -7.00 14.02 -5.85
CA LEU A 254 -7.68 14.04 -4.57
C LEU A 254 -9.12 14.54 -4.73
N PRO A 255 -10.14 13.83 -4.18
CA PRO A 255 -11.48 14.36 -4.05
C PRO A 255 -11.53 15.47 -3.00
N LYS A 256 -12.56 16.34 -3.05
CA LYS A 256 -12.79 17.42 -2.08
C LYS A 256 -13.45 16.96 -0.78
N SER A 257 -13.86 15.71 -0.69
CA SER A 257 -14.65 15.21 0.42
C SER A 257 -14.39 13.73 0.67
N GLU A 258 -14.49 13.32 1.93
CA GLU A 258 -14.47 11.92 2.35
C GLU A 258 -15.45 11.03 1.57
N LYS A 259 -16.60 11.60 1.17
CA LYS A 259 -17.63 10.89 0.43
C LYS A 259 -17.41 10.86 -1.09
N GLY A 260 -16.27 11.34 -1.55
CA GLY A 260 -15.96 11.44 -2.97
C GLY A 260 -16.66 12.62 -3.66
N GLY A 261 -17.15 12.39 -4.87
CA GLY A 261 -17.79 13.39 -5.70
C GLY A 261 -16.77 14.22 -6.50
N GLU A 262 -16.76 15.54 -6.31
CA GLU A 262 -15.91 16.45 -7.08
C GLU A 262 -14.44 16.29 -6.74
N LYS A 263 -13.59 16.22 -7.79
CA LYS A 263 -12.14 16.27 -7.65
C LYS A 263 -11.67 17.68 -7.27
N SER A 264 -10.64 17.77 -6.45
CA SER A 264 -9.93 19.04 -6.20
C SER A 264 -8.99 19.35 -7.38
N ASP A 265 -8.27 20.46 -7.27
CA ASP A 265 -7.16 20.80 -8.17
C ASP A 265 -5.83 20.15 -7.75
N LYS A 266 -5.84 19.31 -6.70
CA LYS A 266 -4.67 18.63 -6.16
C LYS A 266 -4.66 17.15 -6.48
N TYR A 267 -3.45 16.63 -6.60
CA TYR A 267 -3.14 15.23 -6.76
C TYR A 267 -2.39 14.71 -5.54
N LEU A 268 -2.57 13.45 -5.26
CA LEU A 268 -1.82 12.70 -4.25
C LEU A 268 -0.83 11.78 -4.95
N GLN A 269 0.43 11.89 -4.61
CA GLN A 269 1.44 10.89 -4.89
C GLN A 269 1.72 10.11 -3.61
N LEU A 270 1.34 8.85 -3.58
CA LEU A 270 1.72 7.89 -2.55
C LEU A 270 3.02 7.22 -2.95
N PHE A 271 3.86 6.89 -2.00
CA PHE A 271 5.11 6.17 -2.23
C PHE A 271 5.65 5.58 -0.93
N ILE A 272 6.67 4.76 -1.05
CA ILE A 272 7.50 4.36 0.09
C ILE A 272 8.95 4.75 -0.14
N ALA A 273 9.67 4.90 0.97
CA ALA A 273 11.12 4.78 0.96
C ALA A 273 11.53 3.68 1.95
N HIS A 274 12.44 2.81 1.54
CA HIS A 274 12.90 1.73 2.39
C HIS A 274 13.49 2.26 3.70
N ASN A 275 13.06 1.64 4.83
CA ASN A 275 13.32 2.04 6.21
C ASN A 275 12.61 3.33 6.69
N LYS A 276 11.71 3.92 5.87
CA LYS A 276 10.93 5.11 6.23
C LYS A 276 9.42 4.90 6.06
N GLY A 277 8.99 3.78 5.47
CA GLY A 277 7.60 3.39 5.31
C GLY A 277 6.80 4.24 4.32
N CYS A 278 5.48 4.17 4.44
CA CYS A 278 4.52 4.85 3.58
C CYS A 278 4.53 6.36 3.79
N GLN A 279 4.61 7.10 2.69
CA GLN A 279 4.66 8.56 2.63
C GLN A 279 3.76 9.08 1.51
N TYR A 280 3.54 10.39 1.49
CA TYR A 280 2.79 11.02 0.41
C TYR A 280 3.22 12.48 0.17
N TYR A 281 2.99 12.92 -1.06
CA TYR A 281 2.96 14.31 -1.44
C TYR A 281 1.56 14.71 -1.89
N ILE A 282 1.13 15.93 -1.50
CA ILE A 282 0.00 16.62 -2.10
C ILE A 282 0.58 17.75 -2.95
N GLY A 283 0.11 17.88 -4.19
CA GLY A 283 0.62 18.91 -5.09
C GLY A 283 -0.24 19.13 -6.32
N ILE A 284 0.31 19.89 -7.26
CA ILE A 284 -0.32 20.21 -8.53
C ILE A 284 0.26 19.32 -9.62
N TYR A 285 -0.59 18.75 -10.44
CA TYR A 285 -0.18 18.18 -11.73
C TYR A 285 -0.22 19.29 -12.78
N ASP A 286 0.96 19.77 -13.18
CA ASP A 286 1.11 20.67 -14.33
C ASP A 286 0.89 19.88 -15.63
N GLU A 287 -0.35 19.79 -16.06
CA GLU A 287 -0.76 19.00 -17.22
C GLU A 287 -0.13 19.48 -18.53
N LYS A 288 0.29 20.75 -18.59
CA LYS A 288 0.94 21.31 -19.79
C LYS A 288 2.37 20.81 -19.97
N ASN A 289 3.08 20.63 -18.87
CA ASN A 289 4.47 20.22 -18.84
C ASN A 289 4.66 18.79 -18.35
N ASP A 290 3.57 18.07 -18.06
CA ASP A 290 3.56 16.70 -17.53
C ASP A 290 4.44 16.54 -16.28
N ARG A 291 4.35 17.48 -15.33
CA ARG A 291 5.15 17.49 -14.11
C ARG A 291 4.28 17.53 -12.86
N PHE A 292 4.68 16.78 -11.86
CA PHE A 292 4.11 16.90 -10.53
C PHE A 292 4.93 17.89 -9.69
N ILE A 293 4.24 18.84 -9.06
CA ILE A 293 4.82 19.89 -8.21
C ILE A 293 4.27 19.71 -6.81
N PRO A 294 5.02 19.06 -5.88
CA PRO A 294 4.56 18.88 -4.52
C PRO A 294 4.51 20.19 -3.76
N GLU A 295 3.49 20.34 -2.93
CA GLU A 295 3.26 21.50 -2.07
C GLU A 295 3.28 21.11 -0.59
N LYS A 296 2.94 19.87 -0.27
CA LYS A 296 2.93 19.32 1.09
C LYS A 296 3.43 17.89 1.10
N HIS A 297 3.96 17.47 2.23
CA HIS A 297 4.41 16.12 2.49
C HIS A 297 3.83 15.60 3.81
N GLY A 298 3.60 14.32 3.89
CA GLY A 298 3.23 13.64 5.13
C GLY A 298 3.60 12.16 5.10
N ARG A 299 3.40 11.51 6.23
CA ARG A 299 3.71 10.10 6.42
C ARG A 299 2.50 9.35 6.96
N MET A 300 2.44 8.06 6.68
CA MET A 300 1.49 7.11 7.26
C MET A 300 2.22 6.04 8.09
N SER A 301 3.56 6.06 8.07
CA SER A 301 4.45 5.33 8.98
C SER A 301 5.50 6.32 9.47
N TRP A 302 5.70 6.43 10.78
CA TRP A 302 6.46 7.52 11.39
C TRP A 302 7.77 7.07 12.03
N VAL A 303 7.99 5.76 12.18
CA VAL A 303 9.17 5.24 12.87
C VAL A 303 9.95 4.24 12.02
N ASP A 304 9.28 3.49 11.16
CA ASP A 304 9.87 2.39 10.39
C ASP A 304 8.96 2.01 9.21
N ASN A 305 9.10 0.77 8.71
CA ASN A 305 8.31 0.20 7.62
C ASN A 305 7.04 -0.54 8.09
N HIS A 306 6.45 -0.28 9.24
CA HIS A 306 5.30 -1.05 9.73
C HIS A 306 4.04 -0.86 8.90
N TYR A 307 3.83 0.32 8.32
CA TYR A 307 2.78 0.57 7.35
C TYR A 307 3.44 0.89 6.00
N PHE A 308 3.29 0.00 5.02
CA PHE A 308 4.18 -0.06 3.86
C PHE A 308 3.44 -0.29 2.54
N ALA A 309 4.04 0.10 1.42
CA ALA A 309 3.56 -0.13 0.06
C ALA A 309 2.08 0.25 -0.14
N PRO A 310 1.78 1.54 -0.28
CA PRO A 310 0.41 1.99 -0.51
C PRO A 310 -0.02 1.69 -1.94
N GLU A 311 -1.26 1.23 -2.11
CA GLU A 311 -1.95 1.13 -3.39
C GLU A 311 -3.31 1.79 -3.29
N ALA A 312 -3.73 2.53 -4.32
CA ALA A 312 -4.99 3.26 -4.29
C ALA A 312 -5.73 3.21 -5.63
N LEU A 313 -7.05 3.36 -5.55
CA LEU A 313 -7.93 3.50 -6.71
C LEU A 313 -8.90 4.67 -6.55
N MET A 314 -9.47 5.11 -7.68
CA MET A 314 -10.65 5.97 -7.68
C MET A 314 -11.91 5.11 -7.78
N ALA A 315 -12.75 5.18 -6.76
CA ALA A 315 -14.05 4.51 -6.72
C ALA A 315 -15.07 5.22 -7.64
N PRO A 316 -16.16 4.56 -8.05
CA PRO A 316 -17.17 5.13 -8.95
C PRO A 316 -17.93 6.33 -8.36
N ASP A 317 -17.99 6.45 -7.05
CA ASP A 317 -18.56 7.59 -6.33
C ASP A 317 -17.57 8.77 -6.19
N GLY A 318 -16.36 8.64 -6.72
CA GLY A 318 -15.31 9.65 -6.69
C GLY A 318 -14.45 9.62 -5.43
N ARG A 319 -14.61 8.67 -4.51
CA ARG A 319 -13.69 8.46 -3.40
C ARG A 319 -12.34 7.95 -3.91
N GLN A 320 -11.27 8.37 -3.29
CA GLN A 320 -9.98 7.71 -3.39
C GLN A 320 -9.86 6.72 -2.24
N ILE A 321 -9.70 5.44 -2.55
CA ILE A 321 -9.60 4.36 -1.57
C ILE A 321 -8.21 3.76 -1.64
N MET A 322 -7.57 3.59 -0.48
CA MET A 322 -6.19 3.14 -0.34
C MET A 322 -6.10 1.92 0.57
N TRP A 323 -5.18 1.03 0.25
CA TRP A 323 -4.69 -0.07 1.09
C TRP A 323 -3.19 0.09 1.30
N ALA A 324 -2.68 -0.48 2.39
CA ALA A 324 -1.24 -0.67 2.58
C ALA A 324 -0.99 -1.93 3.42
N TRP A 325 0.22 -2.44 3.34
CA TRP A 325 0.64 -3.63 4.06
C TRP A 325 1.08 -3.27 5.48
N ILE A 326 0.51 -3.94 6.48
CA ILE A 326 1.01 -3.95 7.85
C ILE A 326 1.88 -5.19 7.98
N LYS A 327 3.20 -4.97 8.05
CA LYS A 327 4.19 -6.04 7.99
C LYS A 327 4.05 -7.02 9.14
N GLU A 328 4.37 -8.29 8.84
CA GLU A 328 4.51 -9.31 9.87
C GLU A 328 5.77 -9.07 10.70
N ASN A 329 5.63 -9.18 12.01
CA ASN A 329 6.74 -9.04 12.95
C ASN A 329 7.05 -10.33 13.72
N ARG A 330 6.27 -11.40 13.52
CA ARG A 330 6.48 -12.70 14.17
C ARG A 330 7.40 -13.64 13.39
N GLU A 331 7.86 -13.22 12.22
CA GLU A 331 8.75 -13.94 11.30
C GLU A 331 8.59 -15.48 11.29
N LYS A 332 9.36 -16.18 12.13
CA LYS A 332 9.39 -17.65 12.15
C LYS A 332 8.10 -18.29 12.71
N GLU A 333 7.38 -17.61 13.58
CA GLU A 333 6.14 -18.14 14.13
C GLU A 333 4.98 -18.03 13.16
N ALA A 334 4.96 -17.01 12.29
CA ALA A 334 3.91 -16.83 11.30
C ALA A 334 3.73 -18.07 10.43
N GLN A 335 4.83 -18.65 9.95
CA GLN A 335 4.81 -19.87 9.12
C GLN A 335 4.16 -21.08 9.83
N ARG A 336 4.29 -21.18 11.15
CA ARG A 336 3.69 -22.25 11.96
C ARG A 336 2.17 -22.27 11.86
N PHE A 337 1.56 -21.09 11.75
CA PHE A 337 0.10 -20.93 11.72
C PHE A 337 -0.49 -20.86 10.33
N GLY A 338 0.33 -20.81 9.29
CA GLY A 338 -0.11 -20.83 7.91
C GLY A 338 -0.70 -19.53 7.39
N TRP A 339 -0.24 -18.39 7.94
CA TRP A 339 -0.57 -17.06 7.44
C TRP A 339 0.47 -16.04 7.93
N SER A 340 0.60 -14.93 7.23
CA SER A 340 1.56 -13.87 7.57
C SER A 340 1.16 -12.57 6.91
N GLY A 341 1.40 -11.44 7.60
CA GLY A 341 1.08 -10.11 7.12
C GLY A 341 -0.43 -9.85 6.97
N VAL A 342 -0.79 -8.60 6.95
CA VAL A 342 -2.18 -8.15 6.76
C VAL A 342 -2.21 -6.86 5.98
N TYR A 343 -3.34 -6.52 5.35
CA TYR A 343 -3.59 -5.17 4.89
C TYR A 343 -4.38 -4.40 5.93
N GLY A 344 -3.99 -3.15 6.15
CA GLY A 344 -4.77 -2.22 6.95
C GLY A 344 -6.20 -2.08 6.42
N VAL A 345 -7.12 -1.66 7.28
CA VAL A 345 -8.47 -1.35 6.80
C VAL A 345 -8.40 -0.34 5.66
N PRO A 346 -9.23 -0.50 4.61
CA PRO A 346 -9.25 0.45 3.51
C PRO A 346 -9.52 1.87 4.01
N ARG A 347 -8.76 2.84 3.49
CA ARG A 347 -8.83 4.25 3.90
C ARG A 347 -9.40 5.10 2.78
N SER A 348 -10.38 5.96 3.10
CA SER A 348 -10.76 7.07 2.24
C SER A 348 -9.78 8.22 2.39
N LEU A 349 -9.32 8.79 1.27
CA LEU A 349 -8.39 9.90 1.21
C LEU A 349 -9.01 11.08 0.46
N TRP A 350 -8.87 12.29 0.98
CA TRP A 350 -9.38 13.52 0.35
C TRP A 350 -8.60 14.76 0.75
N LEU A 351 -8.79 15.84 0.02
CA LEU A 351 -8.28 17.16 0.38
C LEU A 351 -9.26 17.81 1.34
N ASN A 352 -8.87 18.05 2.59
CA ASN A 352 -9.70 18.73 3.56
C ASN A 352 -9.73 20.27 3.34
N GLU A 353 -10.53 20.99 4.11
CA GLU A 353 -10.70 22.44 3.98
C GLU A 353 -9.41 23.25 4.25
N GLU A 354 -8.46 22.68 5.00
CA GLU A 354 -7.15 23.27 5.25
C GLU A 354 -6.12 22.96 4.14
N GLY A 355 -6.53 22.21 3.14
CA GLY A 355 -5.65 21.74 2.06
C GLY A 355 -4.65 20.69 2.53
N GLU A 356 -4.99 19.93 3.58
CA GLU A 356 -4.23 18.79 4.09
C GLU A 356 -4.92 17.48 3.73
N LEU A 357 -4.23 16.36 3.91
CA LEU A 357 -4.82 15.05 3.66
C LEU A 357 -5.83 14.70 4.75
N GLY A 358 -7.08 14.49 4.34
CA GLY A 358 -8.07 13.79 5.14
C GLY A 358 -7.85 12.29 5.02
N ILE A 359 -7.87 11.57 6.14
CA ILE A 359 -7.67 10.12 6.22
C ILE A 359 -8.71 9.54 7.17
N ALA A 360 -9.59 8.69 6.67
CA ALA A 360 -10.59 7.99 7.47
C ALA A 360 -10.72 6.53 7.05
N PRO A 361 -11.15 5.63 7.96
CA PRO A 361 -11.58 4.30 7.55
C PRO A 361 -12.80 4.43 6.63
N ILE A 362 -12.96 3.54 5.67
CA ILE A 362 -14.13 3.55 4.79
C ILE A 362 -15.44 3.38 5.61
N GLU A 363 -16.49 4.07 5.17
CA GLU A 363 -17.78 4.05 5.89
C GLU A 363 -18.43 2.65 5.95
N GLU A 364 -18.15 1.81 4.97
CA GLU A 364 -18.66 0.44 4.89
C GLU A 364 -18.31 -0.40 6.11
N LEU A 365 -17.19 -0.15 6.78
CA LEU A 365 -16.79 -0.86 8.01
C LEU A 365 -17.83 -0.77 9.13
N LYS A 366 -18.62 0.30 9.18
CA LYS A 366 -19.71 0.45 10.16
C LYS A 366 -20.76 -0.65 10.04
N ARG A 367 -20.88 -1.31 8.89
CA ARG A 367 -21.79 -2.44 8.66
C ARG A 367 -21.35 -3.71 9.41
N LEU A 368 -20.09 -3.79 9.84
CA LEU A 368 -19.56 -4.88 10.66
C LEU A 368 -19.94 -4.75 12.14
N ARG A 369 -20.44 -3.59 12.57
CA ARG A 369 -20.88 -3.36 13.95
C ARG A 369 -22.10 -4.23 14.26
N CYS A 370 -21.96 -5.14 15.23
CA CYS A 370 -23.02 -6.09 15.60
C CYS A 370 -23.60 -5.86 17.00
N LYS A 371 -22.81 -5.27 17.89
CA LYS A 371 -23.22 -5.00 19.27
C LYS A 371 -22.47 -3.76 19.78
N GLU A 372 -23.20 -2.89 20.44
CA GLU A 372 -22.65 -1.71 21.11
C GLU A 372 -22.58 -1.91 22.62
N ALA A 373 -21.52 -1.39 23.23
CA ALA A 373 -21.37 -1.28 24.67
C ALA A 373 -21.14 0.21 25.02
N GLU A 374 -21.97 0.77 25.90
CA GLU A 374 -21.88 2.18 26.28
C GLU A 374 -20.65 2.51 27.15
N HIS A 375 -20.11 1.48 27.83
CA HIS A 375 -18.99 1.63 28.75
C HIS A 375 -17.90 0.62 28.42
N ILE A 376 -16.66 1.08 28.48
CA ILE A 376 -15.46 0.28 28.26
C ILE A 376 -15.11 -0.56 29.51
N GLU A 377 -15.55 -0.13 30.70
CA GLU A 377 -15.27 -0.83 31.96
C GLU A 377 -15.87 -2.23 31.97
N GLY A 378 -15.02 -3.25 32.15
CA GLY A 378 -15.42 -4.65 32.10
C GLY A 378 -15.66 -5.20 30.70
N PHE A 379 -15.51 -4.41 29.66
CA PHE A 379 -15.57 -4.87 28.27
C PHE A 379 -14.33 -5.70 27.93
N ARG A 380 -14.53 -6.87 27.32
CA ARG A 380 -13.45 -7.74 26.88
C ARG A 380 -13.72 -8.18 25.45
N SER A 381 -12.84 -7.83 24.52
CA SER A 381 -12.88 -8.27 23.14
C SER A 381 -11.50 -8.13 22.52
N SER A 382 -11.15 -9.07 21.65
CA SER A 382 -9.98 -8.97 20.77
C SER A 382 -10.35 -8.54 19.33
N CYS A 383 -11.65 -8.28 19.10
CA CYS A 383 -12.18 -7.88 17.80
C CYS A 383 -13.27 -6.83 18.02
N CYS A 384 -12.93 -5.54 17.94
CA CYS A 384 -13.87 -4.45 18.22
C CYS A 384 -13.40 -3.13 17.59
N GLU A 385 -14.32 -2.18 17.56
CA GLU A 385 -14.07 -0.77 17.30
C GLU A 385 -14.33 0.03 18.56
N ILE A 386 -13.47 0.99 18.90
CA ILE A 386 -13.65 1.90 20.03
C ILE A 386 -13.70 3.32 19.47
N VAL A 387 -14.83 3.99 19.68
CA VAL A 387 -14.98 5.40 19.33
C VAL A 387 -14.86 6.22 20.62
N LEU A 388 -13.81 7.05 20.70
CA LEU A 388 -13.55 7.95 21.84
C LEU A 388 -13.77 9.40 21.40
N GLU A 389 -14.58 10.12 22.15
CA GLU A 389 -14.65 11.58 22.07
C GLU A 389 -14.23 12.20 23.42
N ALA A 390 -13.27 13.12 23.43
CA ALA A 390 -12.73 13.71 24.65
C ALA A 390 -12.45 15.20 24.51
N ASP A 391 -12.85 15.97 25.52
CA ASP A 391 -12.37 17.34 25.74
C ASP A 391 -11.02 17.27 26.46
N VAL A 392 -9.98 17.74 25.79
CA VAL A 392 -8.59 17.62 26.27
C VAL A 392 -8.02 18.90 26.87
N ARG A 393 -8.86 19.95 27.10
CA ARG A 393 -8.39 21.29 27.55
C ARG A 393 -7.63 21.25 28.88
N GLU A 394 -7.96 20.32 29.75
CA GLU A 394 -7.33 20.16 31.06
C GLU A 394 -6.52 18.86 31.18
N ALA A 395 -6.33 18.13 30.07
CA ALA A 395 -5.65 16.84 30.06
C ALA A 395 -4.20 16.99 29.57
N GLU A 396 -3.29 16.20 30.11
CA GLU A 396 -1.96 16.02 29.57
C GLU A 396 -1.99 15.01 28.39
N ARG A 397 -2.81 13.97 28.54
CA ARG A 397 -3.00 12.87 27.57
C ARG A 397 -4.44 12.39 27.58
N ALA A 398 -4.94 11.98 26.44
CA ALA A 398 -6.25 11.34 26.32
C ALA A 398 -6.17 10.20 25.29
N GLY A 399 -6.70 9.03 25.66
CA GLY A 399 -6.64 7.86 24.80
C GLY A 399 -7.13 6.58 25.47
N VAL A 400 -6.76 5.43 24.90
CA VAL A 400 -7.20 4.11 25.34
C VAL A 400 -6.00 3.18 25.49
N SER A 401 -5.95 2.45 26.61
CA SER A 401 -5.03 1.32 26.80
C SER A 401 -5.79 0.01 26.60
N PHE A 402 -5.16 -0.93 25.95
CA PHE A 402 -5.71 -2.26 25.64
C PHE A 402 -4.58 -3.30 25.70
N TYR A 403 -4.92 -4.58 25.68
CA TYR A 403 -3.97 -5.71 25.86
C TYR A 403 -3.12 -5.54 27.12
N MET A 404 -3.79 -5.15 28.20
CA MET A 404 -3.13 -4.94 29.48
C MET A 404 -3.13 -6.24 30.30
N SER A 405 -1.98 -6.54 30.92
CA SER A 405 -1.91 -7.54 31.97
C SER A 405 -2.66 -7.08 33.24
N ASP A 406 -3.04 -8.01 34.10
CA ASP A 406 -3.80 -7.68 35.34
C ASP A 406 -3.00 -6.79 36.31
N ASP A 407 -1.67 -6.83 36.26
CA ASP A 407 -0.77 -5.98 37.04
C ASP A 407 -0.44 -4.64 36.36
N GLY A 408 -0.86 -4.48 35.09
CA GLY A 408 -0.64 -3.28 34.29
C GLY A 408 0.80 -3.10 33.75
N GLU A 409 1.65 -4.11 33.91
CA GLU A 409 3.04 -4.07 33.44
C GLU A 409 3.13 -4.20 31.91
N GLU A 410 2.25 -5.02 31.29
CA GLU A 410 2.15 -5.19 29.85
C GLU A 410 0.97 -4.38 29.32
N TYR A 411 1.18 -3.69 28.19
CA TYR A 411 0.12 -2.89 27.59
C TYR A 411 0.41 -2.51 26.13
N SER A 412 -0.67 -2.20 25.41
CA SER A 412 -0.68 -1.35 24.22
C SER A 412 -1.60 -0.16 24.44
N ARG A 413 -1.27 1.00 23.90
CA ARG A 413 -2.12 2.18 24.02
C ARG A 413 -2.00 3.12 22.83
N PHE A 414 -3.13 3.74 22.47
CA PHE A 414 -3.19 4.93 21.64
C PHE A 414 -3.58 6.13 22.48
N TYR A 415 -2.88 7.23 22.34
CA TYR A 415 -3.23 8.47 23.03
C TYR A 415 -2.78 9.69 22.25
N TYR A 416 -3.47 10.79 22.49
CA TYR A 416 -3.06 12.13 22.10
C TYR A 416 -2.24 12.75 23.21
N ASP A 417 -1.00 13.15 22.90
CA ASP A 417 -0.14 13.94 23.80
C ASP A 417 -0.40 15.42 23.52
N VAL A 418 -1.07 16.10 24.47
CA VAL A 418 -1.56 17.47 24.28
C VAL A 418 -0.41 18.46 24.14
N ALA A 419 0.62 18.32 24.97
CA ALA A 419 1.77 19.24 24.97
C ALA A 419 2.61 19.09 23.70
N ALA A 420 2.86 17.86 23.27
CA ALA A 420 3.62 17.57 22.06
C ALA A 420 2.80 17.88 20.78
N GLY A 421 1.47 17.73 20.84
CA GLY A 421 0.60 17.78 19.67
C GLY A 421 0.86 16.58 18.75
N GLU A 422 0.80 15.38 19.34
CA GLU A 422 1.11 14.13 18.66
C GLU A 422 0.07 13.06 19.00
N LEU A 423 -0.31 12.27 17.98
CA LEU A 423 -0.95 10.98 18.16
C LEU A 423 0.14 9.96 18.42
N VAL A 424 0.01 9.17 19.49
CA VAL A 424 1.06 8.25 19.94
C VAL A 424 0.50 6.84 20.05
N TYR A 425 1.21 5.89 19.46
CA TYR A 425 1.16 4.48 19.84
C TYR A 425 2.31 4.18 20.78
N GLU A 426 2.03 3.45 21.85
CA GLU A 426 3.05 2.96 22.76
C GLU A 426 2.67 1.57 23.26
N ALA A 427 3.63 0.64 23.23
CA ALA A 427 3.42 -0.72 23.73
C ALA A 427 4.63 -1.22 24.51
N TYR A 428 4.35 -2.08 25.49
CA TYR A 428 5.34 -2.84 26.22
C TYR A 428 4.85 -4.27 26.41
N HIS A 429 5.51 -5.23 25.77
CA HIS A 429 5.21 -6.66 25.81
C HIS A 429 6.53 -7.43 26.00
N PRO A 430 6.97 -7.69 27.24
CA PRO A 430 8.25 -8.32 27.52
C PRO A 430 8.31 -9.73 26.92
N GLY A 431 9.44 -10.03 26.29
CA GLY A 431 9.67 -11.30 25.61
C GLY A 431 9.12 -11.41 24.19
N SER A 432 8.46 -10.36 23.66
CA SER A 432 8.12 -10.25 22.24
C SER A 432 9.30 -9.68 21.42
N GLU A 433 9.30 -9.90 20.11
CA GLU A 433 10.32 -9.32 19.20
C GLU A 433 10.33 -7.78 19.25
N LEU A 434 9.18 -7.17 19.52
CA LEU A 434 9.01 -5.72 19.71
C LEU A 434 8.66 -5.41 21.17
N GLU A 435 9.53 -5.80 22.11
CA GLU A 435 9.29 -5.62 23.54
C GLU A 435 8.83 -4.21 23.91
N ARG A 436 9.44 -3.20 23.29
CA ARG A 436 8.99 -1.80 23.39
C ARG A 436 8.84 -1.21 22.01
N SER A 437 7.66 -0.65 21.75
CA SER A 437 7.37 0.03 20.51
C SER A 437 6.74 1.39 20.81
N VAL A 438 7.27 2.45 20.18
CA VAL A 438 6.72 3.80 20.28
C VAL A 438 6.71 4.42 18.90
N GLU A 439 5.53 4.85 18.46
CA GLU A 439 5.36 5.63 17.24
C GLU A 439 4.66 6.95 17.55
N ARG A 440 5.16 8.05 17.01
CA ARG A 440 4.66 9.41 17.23
C ARG A 440 4.36 10.07 15.90
N ALA A 441 3.10 10.38 15.67
CA ALA A 441 2.62 11.05 14.48
C ALA A 441 2.23 12.50 14.79
N PRO A 442 2.75 13.49 14.09
CA PRO A 442 2.34 14.88 14.26
C PRO A 442 0.84 15.04 14.07
N PHE A 443 0.15 15.57 15.07
CA PHE A 443 -1.29 15.79 15.05
C PHE A 443 -1.67 16.86 16.07
N ARG A 444 -2.16 18.01 15.59
CA ARG A 444 -2.61 19.09 16.49
C ARG A 444 -4.10 19.31 16.38
N LEU A 445 -4.77 19.33 17.52
CA LEU A 445 -6.15 19.79 17.61
C LEU A 445 -6.23 21.30 17.38
N LYS A 446 -7.27 21.72 16.69
CA LYS A 446 -7.62 23.14 16.53
C LYS A 446 -8.12 23.70 17.86
N THR A 447 -8.07 25.01 18.03
CA THR A 447 -8.59 25.66 19.25
C THR A 447 -10.08 25.34 19.43
N GLY A 448 -10.41 24.73 20.56
CA GLY A 448 -11.79 24.33 20.89
C GLY A 448 -12.28 23.04 20.22
N GLU A 449 -11.42 22.35 19.48
CA GLU A 449 -11.76 21.07 18.86
C GLU A 449 -11.74 19.95 19.90
N THR A 450 -12.71 19.06 19.83
CA THR A 450 -12.77 17.82 20.60
C THR A 450 -11.88 16.76 19.93
N LEU A 451 -11.10 16.04 20.74
CA LEU A 451 -10.39 14.85 20.24
C LEU A 451 -11.40 13.76 19.89
N LYS A 452 -11.25 13.19 18.69
CA LYS A 452 -11.98 12.02 18.25
C LYS A 452 -11.00 10.96 17.82
N LEU A 453 -11.05 9.80 18.47
CA LEU A 453 -10.27 8.61 18.08
C LEU A 453 -11.24 7.51 17.66
N ASP A 454 -11.01 6.97 16.48
CA ASP A 454 -11.66 5.76 16.00
C ASP A 454 -10.60 4.66 15.94
N ILE A 455 -10.73 3.67 16.83
CA ILE A 455 -9.70 2.66 17.10
C ILE A 455 -10.24 1.28 16.71
N PHE A 456 -9.56 0.63 15.79
CA PHE A 456 -9.85 -0.72 15.33
C PHE A 456 -8.89 -1.70 16.01
N ILE A 457 -9.43 -2.70 16.70
CA ILE A 457 -8.69 -3.79 17.32
C ILE A 457 -9.14 -5.09 16.67
N ASP A 458 -8.22 -5.82 16.07
CA ASP A 458 -8.50 -7.09 15.43
C ASP A 458 -7.38 -8.10 15.73
N HIS A 459 -7.49 -8.72 16.91
CA HIS A 459 -6.48 -9.65 17.43
C HIS A 459 -5.09 -9.01 17.50
N SER A 460 -4.19 -9.34 16.60
CA SER A 460 -2.81 -8.82 16.59
C SER A 460 -2.64 -7.55 15.76
N VAL A 461 -3.73 -6.95 15.26
CA VAL A 461 -3.69 -5.74 14.45
C VAL A 461 -4.47 -4.64 15.13
N VAL A 462 -3.87 -3.46 15.20
CA VAL A 462 -4.53 -2.28 15.76
C VAL A 462 -4.30 -1.08 14.85
N GLU A 463 -5.38 -0.33 14.61
CA GLU A 463 -5.32 0.93 13.86
C GLU A 463 -6.07 2.03 14.60
N VAL A 464 -5.61 3.26 14.51
CA VAL A 464 -6.28 4.43 15.07
C VAL A 464 -6.36 5.53 14.03
N PHE A 465 -7.50 6.21 14.01
CA PHE A 465 -7.75 7.41 13.22
C PHE A 465 -8.09 8.57 14.16
N ALA A 466 -7.38 9.69 14.02
CA ALA A 466 -7.56 10.86 14.87
C ALA A 466 -8.15 12.01 14.05
N ASN A 467 -9.39 12.44 14.40
CA ASN A 467 -10.13 13.52 13.76
C ASN A 467 -10.09 13.49 12.22
N ASN A 468 -10.03 12.32 11.62
CA ASN A 468 -9.90 12.10 10.16
C ASN A 468 -8.72 12.85 9.51
N ARG A 469 -7.63 13.09 10.24
CA ARG A 469 -6.45 13.83 9.77
C ARG A 469 -5.13 13.08 10.00
N GLN A 470 -5.11 12.13 10.92
CA GLN A 470 -3.92 11.32 11.19
C GLN A 470 -4.33 9.87 11.49
N ALA A 471 -3.46 8.93 11.14
CA ALA A 471 -3.68 7.51 11.41
C ALA A 471 -2.36 6.81 11.74
N ILE A 472 -2.44 5.78 12.59
CA ILE A 472 -1.35 4.83 12.88
C ILE A 472 -1.92 3.42 12.78
N GLY A 473 -1.23 2.52 12.08
CA GLY A 473 -1.55 1.09 12.00
C GLY A 473 -0.37 0.24 12.41
N ARG A 474 -0.59 -0.74 13.32
CA ARG A 474 0.48 -1.54 13.92
C ARG A 474 0.08 -3.00 14.09
N ARG A 475 1.11 -3.88 14.11
CA ARG A 475 1.02 -5.21 14.73
C ARG A 475 1.33 -5.09 16.23
N VAL A 476 0.65 -5.88 17.06
CA VAL A 476 0.83 -6.01 18.50
C VAL A 476 1.16 -7.42 18.90
#